data_f01c83eb7f98acc56d821e739db3ae87
#
_entry.id   f01c83eb7f98acc56d821e739db3ae87
#
_cell.length_a   1.000
_cell.length_b   1.000
_cell.length_c   1.000
_cell.angle_alpha   90.00
_cell.angle_beta   90.00
_cell.angle_gamma   90.00
#
_symmetry.space_group_name_H-M   'P 1'
#
loop_
_entity.id
_entity.type
_entity.pdbx_description
1 polymer ?
#
loop_
_entity_poly.entity_id
_entity_poly.type
_entity_poly.pdbx_seq_one_letter_code
_entity_poly.pdbx_strand_id
1 'polypeptide(L)'
;MKFSLVDDVDRMFDSQAKAWPLLARGLQGLRESQTRVERAFGRDVLVRHIPHRIKSTTAAVDVASIAQRKCFLCPANLDPVEEGIPFDSEFTAYCNPFPILDRHLTIIHADHRPQRISGQFGAFLKLAQALPDSFIIYNGPECGASAPDHLHFQSCSRAVFPIGHDILHDGYIPRVFKLEGGNPDELVHRMEQL
;
A
#
# COMPACT_ATOMS: atom_id res chain seq x y z
N MET A 1 -21.53 -19.33 3.53
CA MET A 1 -21.41 -17.96 2.98
C MET A 1 -19.94 -17.71 2.69
N LYS A 2 -19.57 -17.43 1.45
CA LYS A 2 -18.22 -16.88 1.17
C LYS A 2 -18.28 -15.40 1.52
N PHE A 3 -17.62 -15.00 2.58
CA PHE A 3 -17.40 -13.58 2.88
C PHE A 3 -16.58 -12.96 1.75
N SER A 4 -16.80 -11.68 1.47
CA SER A 4 -15.97 -10.94 0.53
C SER A 4 -14.63 -10.62 1.19
N LEU A 5 -13.58 -10.41 0.41
CA LEU A 5 -12.28 -9.97 0.95
C LEU A 5 -12.42 -8.65 1.73
N VAL A 6 -13.37 -7.81 1.35
CA VAL A 6 -13.68 -6.54 2.05
C VAL A 6 -14.16 -6.79 3.48
N ASP A 7 -15.09 -7.75 3.68
CA ASP A 7 -15.60 -8.10 5.02
C ASP A 7 -14.51 -8.72 5.90
N ASP A 8 -13.61 -9.51 5.28
CA ASP A 8 -12.47 -10.11 5.98
C ASP A 8 -11.47 -9.04 6.42
N VAL A 9 -11.20 -8.04 5.59
CA VAL A 9 -10.34 -6.90 5.90
C VAL A 9 -10.89 -6.10 7.10
N ASP A 10 -12.18 -5.79 7.12
CA ASP A 10 -12.78 -5.05 8.23
C ASP A 10 -12.67 -5.82 9.55
N ARG A 11 -12.98 -7.11 9.54
CA ARG A 11 -12.82 -7.97 10.72
C ARG A 11 -11.37 -8.04 11.19
N MET A 12 -10.42 -8.13 10.26
CA MET A 12 -9.00 -8.14 10.58
C MET A 12 -8.58 -6.84 11.26
N PHE A 13 -8.97 -5.66 10.74
CA PHE A 13 -8.64 -4.39 11.40
C PHE A 13 -9.23 -4.31 12.80
N ASP A 14 -10.48 -4.75 12.99
CA ASP A 14 -11.15 -4.73 14.30
C ASP A 14 -10.47 -5.66 15.33
N SER A 15 -10.06 -6.85 14.91
CA SER A 15 -9.36 -7.80 15.78
C SER A 15 -7.93 -7.36 16.08
N GLN A 16 -7.19 -6.98 15.04
CA GLN A 16 -5.79 -6.59 15.14
C GLN A 16 -5.60 -5.27 15.91
N ALA A 17 -6.53 -4.31 15.77
CA ALA A 17 -6.49 -3.08 16.55
C ALA A 17 -6.58 -3.33 18.07
N LYS A 18 -7.20 -4.43 18.48
CA LYS A 18 -7.30 -4.84 19.91
C LYS A 18 -6.09 -5.64 20.37
N ALA A 19 -5.59 -6.52 19.52
CA ALA A 19 -4.53 -7.47 19.84
C ALA A 19 -3.12 -6.89 19.67
N TRP A 20 -2.93 -5.94 18.74
CA TRP A 20 -1.62 -5.43 18.36
C TRP A 20 -1.41 -3.96 18.75
N PRO A 21 -0.66 -3.69 19.85
CA PRO A 21 -0.49 -2.33 20.36
C PRO A 21 0.17 -1.35 19.38
N LEU A 22 1.03 -1.85 18.49
CA LEU A 22 1.68 -1.01 17.47
C LEU A 22 0.65 -0.51 16.46
N LEU A 23 -0.22 -1.39 15.96
CA LEU A 23 -1.31 -1.01 15.06
C LEU A 23 -2.30 -0.06 15.76
N ALA A 24 -2.69 -0.36 17.00
CA ALA A 24 -3.59 0.49 17.77
C ALA A 24 -3.08 1.94 17.87
N ARG A 25 -1.78 2.11 18.19
CA ARG A 25 -1.11 3.43 18.20
C ARG A 25 -1.08 4.08 16.82
N GLY A 26 -0.82 3.31 15.78
CA GLY A 26 -0.82 3.82 14.41
C GLY A 26 -2.19 4.35 13.97
N LEU A 27 -3.24 3.60 14.26
CA LEU A 27 -4.63 4.01 13.98
C LEU A 27 -5.06 5.22 14.81
N GLN A 28 -4.65 5.29 16.07
CA GLN A 28 -4.87 6.47 16.89
C GLN A 28 -4.17 7.69 16.30
N GLY A 29 -2.88 7.59 15.96
CA GLY A 29 -2.14 8.68 15.34
C GLY A 29 -2.71 9.10 13.98
N LEU A 30 -3.31 8.19 13.22
CA LEU A 30 -4.03 8.54 12.00
C LEU A 30 -5.28 9.38 12.31
N ARG A 31 -6.07 9.01 13.32
CA ARG A 31 -7.25 9.80 13.78
C ARG A 31 -6.87 11.17 14.27
N GLU A 32 -5.73 11.31 14.94
CA GLU A 32 -5.20 12.56 15.48
C GLU A 32 -4.44 13.38 14.42
N SER A 33 -4.32 12.88 13.19
CA SER A 33 -3.61 13.56 12.11
C SER A 33 -4.27 14.89 11.76
N GLN A 34 -3.44 15.89 11.50
CA GLN A 34 -3.90 17.18 11.03
C GLN A 34 -3.88 17.23 9.51
N THR A 35 -4.97 17.71 8.92
CA THR A 35 -5.11 17.86 7.49
C THR A 35 -5.43 19.30 7.16
N ARG A 36 -4.75 19.86 6.16
CA ARG A 36 -5.04 21.19 5.62
C ARG A 36 -5.00 21.15 4.09
N VAL A 37 -5.72 22.06 3.47
CA VAL A 37 -5.66 22.27 2.03
C VAL A 37 -4.71 23.43 1.75
N GLU A 38 -3.73 23.21 0.90
CA GLU A 38 -2.81 24.22 0.40
C GLU A 38 -3.00 24.42 -1.08
N ARG A 39 -2.83 25.66 -1.55
CA ARG A 39 -2.84 25.97 -2.96
C ARG A 39 -1.41 25.85 -3.52
N ALA A 40 -1.15 24.86 -4.35
CA ALA A 40 0.14 24.67 -5.00
C ALA A 40 -0.05 24.26 -6.47
N PHE A 41 0.78 24.77 -7.37
CA PHE A 41 0.74 24.44 -8.79
C PHE A 41 -0.64 24.69 -9.44
N GLY A 42 -1.35 25.71 -8.99
CA GLY A 42 -2.69 26.03 -9.48
C GLY A 42 -3.82 25.12 -8.99
N ARG A 43 -3.55 24.23 -8.02
CA ARG A 43 -4.49 23.21 -7.50
C ARG A 43 -4.55 23.21 -6.00
N ASP A 44 -5.59 22.59 -5.47
CA ASP A 44 -5.70 22.28 -4.06
C ASP A 44 -4.93 21.00 -3.77
N VAL A 45 -3.99 21.10 -2.84
CA VAL A 45 -3.16 19.97 -2.37
C VAL A 45 -3.54 19.67 -0.93
N LEU A 46 -3.94 18.42 -0.68
CA LEU A 46 -4.25 17.96 0.65
C LEU A 46 -2.95 17.59 1.39
N VAL A 47 -2.57 18.41 2.36
CA VAL A 47 -1.39 18.17 3.21
C VAL A 47 -1.84 17.53 4.51
N ARG A 48 -1.37 16.32 4.78
CA ARG A 48 -1.65 15.59 6.03
C ARG A 48 -0.38 15.42 6.85
N HIS A 49 -0.43 15.89 8.09
CA HIS A 49 0.65 15.74 9.05
C HIS A 49 0.39 14.58 10.01
N ILE A 50 1.22 13.54 9.91
CA ILE A 50 1.11 12.30 10.68
C ILE A 50 2.44 12.03 11.42
N PRO A 51 2.69 12.65 12.59
CA PRO A 51 4.00 12.65 13.25
C PRO A 51 4.52 11.25 13.61
N HIS A 52 3.64 10.34 14.02
CA HIS A 52 4.03 8.99 14.45
C HIS A 52 4.61 8.12 13.32
N ARG A 53 4.47 8.54 12.05
CA ARG A 53 5.04 7.83 10.90
C ARG A 53 6.53 8.08 10.67
N ILE A 54 7.15 8.97 11.41
CA ILE A 54 8.57 9.34 11.16
C ILE A 54 9.48 8.10 11.07
N LYS A 55 9.25 7.10 11.91
CA LYS A 55 10.03 5.85 11.90
C LYS A 55 9.91 5.05 10.60
N SER A 56 8.74 5.05 9.96
CA SER A 56 8.55 4.32 8.71
C SER A 56 9.08 5.08 7.49
N THR A 57 9.15 6.41 7.57
CA THR A 57 9.65 7.26 6.48
C THR A 57 11.16 7.45 6.50
N THR A 58 11.82 7.11 7.61
CA THR A 58 13.28 7.23 7.80
C THR A 58 13.98 5.86 7.80
N ALA A 59 13.34 4.83 7.27
CA ALA A 59 13.97 3.51 7.14
C ALA A 59 15.25 3.60 6.29
N ALA A 60 16.34 3.01 6.78
CA ALA A 60 17.56 2.91 6.01
C ALA A 60 17.37 1.87 4.89
N VAL A 61 17.48 2.32 3.65
CA VAL A 61 17.25 1.51 2.43
C VAL A 61 18.48 1.39 1.53
N ASP A 62 19.63 1.83 2.01
CA ASP A 62 20.89 1.59 1.31
C ASP A 62 21.29 0.10 1.36
N VAL A 63 22.09 -0.33 0.39
CA VAL A 63 22.46 -1.74 0.21
C VAL A 63 23.09 -2.35 1.45
N ALA A 64 23.95 -1.60 2.16
CA ALA A 64 24.63 -2.09 3.36
C ALA A 64 23.65 -2.30 4.52
N SER A 65 22.73 -1.35 4.74
CA SER A 65 21.70 -1.43 5.78
C SER A 65 20.73 -2.58 5.51
N ILE A 66 20.32 -2.79 4.25
CA ILE A 66 19.46 -3.90 3.86
C ILE A 66 20.14 -5.25 4.12
N ALA A 67 21.41 -5.39 3.75
CA ALA A 67 22.15 -6.63 3.94
C ALA A 67 22.36 -7.02 5.43
N GLN A 68 22.32 -6.04 6.33
CA GLN A 68 22.55 -6.26 7.77
C GLN A 68 21.27 -6.50 8.58
N ARG A 69 20.10 -6.17 8.02
CA ARG A 69 18.83 -6.34 8.73
C ARG A 69 18.08 -7.61 8.33
N LYS A 70 17.31 -8.14 9.25
CA LYS A 70 16.27 -9.10 8.86
C LYS A 70 15.18 -8.35 8.07
N CYS A 71 14.71 -8.96 6.99
CA CYS A 71 13.59 -8.40 6.26
C CYS A 71 12.32 -8.47 7.12
N PHE A 72 11.74 -7.32 7.44
CA PHE A 72 10.57 -7.21 8.30
C PHE A 72 9.25 -7.58 7.59
N LEU A 73 9.29 -7.85 6.28
CA LEU A 73 8.15 -8.35 5.51
C LEU A 73 8.19 -9.88 5.31
N CYS A 74 9.32 -10.55 5.61
CA CYS A 74 9.34 -12.00 5.55
C CYS A 74 8.40 -12.60 6.59
N PRO A 75 7.54 -13.58 6.24
CA PRO A 75 6.59 -14.18 7.18
C PRO A 75 7.23 -14.69 8.49
N ALA A 76 8.47 -15.20 8.42
CA ALA A 76 9.22 -15.67 9.58
C ALA A 76 9.68 -14.55 10.54
N ASN A 77 9.60 -13.29 10.14
CA ASN A 77 10.05 -12.13 10.91
C ASN A 77 8.91 -11.18 11.30
N LEU A 78 7.67 -11.47 10.89
CA LEU A 78 6.50 -10.72 11.33
C LEU A 78 6.30 -10.87 12.84
N ASP A 79 5.64 -9.91 13.46
CA ASP A 79 5.25 -10.03 14.87
C ASP A 79 4.27 -11.21 15.00
N PRO A 80 4.44 -12.12 15.96
CA PRO A 80 3.53 -13.25 16.15
C PRO A 80 2.05 -12.89 16.34
N VAL A 81 1.77 -11.63 16.67
CA VAL A 81 0.39 -11.13 16.80
C VAL A 81 -0.21 -10.69 15.45
N GLU A 82 0.63 -10.55 14.42
CA GLU A 82 0.15 -10.17 13.09
C GLU A 82 -0.58 -11.33 12.42
N GLU A 83 -1.87 -11.15 12.18
CA GLU A 83 -2.67 -12.08 11.40
C GLU A 83 -2.89 -11.50 10.01
N GLY A 84 -2.67 -12.33 8.98
CA GLY A 84 -2.86 -11.95 7.59
C GLY A 84 -4.03 -12.68 6.94
N ILE A 85 -4.58 -12.09 5.90
CA ILE A 85 -5.60 -12.69 5.05
C ILE A 85 -4.90 -13.15 3.76
N PRO A 86 -4.83 -14.47 3.47
CA PRO A 86 -4.33 -14.94 2.19
C PRO A 86 -5.21 -14.39 1.05
N PHE A 87 -4.59 -13.78 0.06
CA PHE A 87 -5.26 -13.33 -1.15
C PHE A 87 -5.28 -14.43 -2.21
N ASP A 88 -4.11 -15.00 -2.45
CA ASP A 88 -3.91 -16.16 -3.34
C ASP A 88 -2.75 -17.02 -2.80
N SER A 89 -2.16 -17.86 -3.65
CA SER A 89 -1.01 -18.69 -3.26
C SER A 89 0.29 -17.91 -3.06
N GLU A 90 0.37 -16.67 -3.55
CA GLU A 90 1.60 -15.86 -3.57
C GLU A 90 1.54 -14.67 -2.62
N PHE A 91 0.35 -14.13 -2.33
CA PHE A 91 0.22 -12.88 -1.55
C PHE A 91 -0.68 -13.04 -0.33
N THR A 92 -0.28 -12.36 0.75
CA THR A 92 -1.05 -12.24 2.00
C THR A 92 -1.16 -10.77 2.40
N ALA A 93 -2.36 -10.34 2.74
CA ALA A 93 -2.65 -8.98 3.17
C ALA A 93 -2.58 -8.86 4.69
N TYR A 94 -1.82 -7.87 5.19
CA TYR A 94 -1.65 -7.54 6.61
C TYR A 94 -2.03 -6.09 6.87
N CYS A 95 -2.46 -5.79 8.09
CA CYS A 95 -2.64 -4.39 8.52
C CYS A 95 -1.31 -3.65 8.52
N ASN A 96 -1.25 -2.47 7.93
CA ASN A 96 -0.06 -1.62 8.04
C ASN A 96 -0.06 -0.87 9.38
N PRO A 97 0.94 -1.06 10.27
CA PRO A 97 0.95 -0.43 11.59
C PRO A 97 1.29 1.07 11.56
N PHE A 98 1.66 1.59 10.39
CA PHE A 98 1.93 3.02 10.16
C PHE A 98 1.01 3.58 9.07
N PRO A 99 -0.33 3.59 9.28
CA PRO A 99 -1.27 3.91 8.23
C PRO A 99 -1.16 5.37 7.77
N ILE A 100 -1.35 5.60 6.47
CA ILE A 100 -1.49 6.94 5.87
C ILE A 100 -2.94 7.33 5.64
N LEU A 101 -3.77 6.34 5.40
CA LEU A 101 -5.20 6.43 5.17
C LEU A 101 -5.88 5.25 5.88
N ASP A 102 -7.20 5.29 5.95
CA ASP A 102 -7.98 4.19 6.48
C ASP A 102 -7.79 2.92 5.68
N ARG A 103 -7.91 1.77 6.34
CA ARG A 103 -7.74 0.44 5.74
C ARG A 103 -6.42 0.28 4.98
N HIS A 104 -5.33 0.84 5.52
CA HIS A 104 -4.01 0.71 4.93
C HIS A 104 -3.48 -0.70 5.14
N LEU A 105 -3.39 -1.46 4.05
CA LEU A 105 -2.81 -2.80 4.02
C LEU A 105 -1.41 -2.78 3.42
N THR A 106 -0.58 -3.72 3.87
CA THR A 106 0.64 -4.16 3.19
C THR A 106 0.37 -5.57 2.68
N ILE A 107 0.44 -5.79 1.38
CA ILE A 107 0.13 -7.04 0.71
C ILE A 107 1.45 -7.65 0.26
N ILE A 108 1.91 -8.66 0.98
CA ILE A 108 3.27 -9.18 0.98
C ILE A 108 3.33 -10.45 0.16
N HIS A 109 4.32 -10.58 -0.73
CA HIS A 109 4.60 -11.82 -1.42
C HIS A 109 5.17 -12.87 -0.43
N ALA A 110 4.79 -14.14 -0.58
CA ALA A 110 5.20 -15.22 0.32
C ALA A 110 6.73 -15.44 0.33
N ASP A 111 7.36 -15.31 -0.84
CA ASP A 111 8.80 -15.46 -0.98
C ASP A 111 9.52 -14.11 -0.84
N HIS A 112 10.69 -14.13 -0.22
CA HIS A 112 11.58 -12.99 -0.21
C HIS A 112 12.19 -12.77 -1.59
N ARG A 113 11.68 -11.78 -2.32
CA ARG A 113 12.11 -11.43 -3.68
C ARG A 113 12.13 -9.92 -3.87
N PRO A 114 13.00 -9.40 -4.74
CA PRO A 114 13.15 -7.96 -4.94
C PRO A 114 11.84 -7.27 -5.31
N GLN A 115 11.69 -6.02 -4.88
CA GLN A 115 10.55 -5.16 -5.16
C GLN A 115 10.53 -4.78 -6.66
N ARG A 116 10.02 -5.67 -7.49
CA ARG A 116 9.87 -5.51 -8.95
C ARG A 116 8.47 -5.86 -9.37
N ILE A 117 7.83 -4.95 -10.10
CA ILE A 117 6.43 -5.11 -10.53
C ILE A 117 6.29 -5.92 -11.83
N SER A 118 7.32 -5.97 -12.68
CA SER A 118 7.29 -6.73 -13.92
C SER A 118 6.95 -8.20 -13.65
N GLY A 119 6.03 -8.74 -14.41
CA GLY A 119 5.43 -10.06 -14.22
C GLY A 119 4.38 -10.12 -13.09
N GLN A 120 4.07 -9.01 -12.42
CA GLN A 120 3.14 -8.96 -11.28
C GLN A 120 1.89 -8.09 -11.54
N PHE A 121 1.77 -7.49 -12.72
CA PHE A 121 0.61 -6.65 -13.03
C PHE A 121 -0.72 -7.43 -13.00
N GLY A 122 -0.70 -8.72 -13.30
CA GLY A 122 -1.88 -9.59 -13.17
C GLY A 122 -2.38 -9.69 -11.73
N ALA A 123 -1.48 -9.92 -10.76
CA ALA A 123 -1.81 -9.92 -9.33
C ALA A 123 -2.27 -8.54 -8.85
N PHE A 124 -1.59 -7.48 -9.29
CA PHE A 124 -1.96 -6.09 -8.99
C PHE A 124 -3.39 -5.75 -9.41
N LEU A 125 -3.80 -6.11 -10.64
CA LEU A 125 -5.16 -5.87 -11.12
C LEU A 125 -6.21 -6.75 -10.41
N LYS A 126 -5.88 -8.01 -10.09
CA LYS A 126 -6.77 -8.89 -9.31
C LYS A 126 -7.02 -8.33 -7.92
N LEU A 127 -5.99 -7.78 -7.27
CA LEU A 127 -6.15 -7.09 -5.98
C LEU A 127 -7.09 -5.88 -6.09
N ALA A 128 -6.95 -5.07 -7.14
CA ALA A 128 -7.83 -3.92 -7.36
C ALA A 128 -9.30 -4.35 -7.60
N GLN A 129 -9.52 -5.47 -8.26
CA GLN A 129 -10.87 -6.03 -8.45
C GLN A 129 -11.45 -6.61 -7.15
N ALA A 130 -10.61 -7.23 -6.31
CA ALA A 130 -11.05 -7.83 -5.05
C ALA A 130 -11.30 -6.80 -3.94
N LEU A 131 -10.74 -5.60 -4.05
CA LEU A 131 -10.86 -4.49 -3.10
C LEU A 131 -11.43 -3.23 -3.80
N PRO A 132 -12.69 -3.24 -4.25
CA PRO A 132 -13.26 -2.18 -5.09
C PRO A 132 -13.35 -0.81 -4.39
N ASP A 133 -13.43 -0.80 -3.04
CA ASP A 133 -13.46 0.42 -2.24
C ASP A 133 -12.07 0.96 -1.88
N SER A 134 -11.03 0.33 -2.43
CA SER A 134 -9.63 0.70 -2.21
C SER A 134 -8.94 1.06 -3.52
N PHE A 135 -7.83 1.76 -3.41
CA PHE A 135 -6.86 1.83 -4.50
C PHE A 135 -5.62 1.00 -4.12
N ILE A 136 -4.99 0.40 -5.11
CA ILE A 136 -3.77 -0.39 -4.93
C ILE A 136 -2.58 0.44 -5.37
N ILE A 137 -1.50 0.38 -4.59
CA ILE A 137 -0.27 1.13 -4.83
C ILE A 137 0.90 0.16 -4.93
N TYR A 138 1.81 0.48 -5.83
CA TYR A 138 3.15 -0.07 -5.88
C TYR A 138 4.17 1.06 -5.78
N ASN A 139 5.10 0.94 -4.86
CA ASN A 139 6.27 1.82 -4.77
C ASN A 139 7.49 1.03 -5.23
N GLY A 140 8.14 1.51 -6.27
CA GLY A 140 9.39 0.91 -6.76
C GLY A 140 10.54 1.02 -5.73
N PRO A 141 11.61 0.23 -5.87
CA PRO A 141 12.68 0.16 -4.88
C PRO A 141 13.40 1.49 -4.66
N GLU A 142 13.46 2.36 -5.68
CA GLU A 142 14.06 3.70 -5.63
C GLU A 142 13.01 4.82 -5.53
N CYS A 143 11.73 4.45 -5.36
CA CYS A 143 10.59 5.38 -5.31
C CYS A 143 9.91 5.39 -3.94
N GLY A 144 10.68 5.23 -2.85
CA GLY A 144 10.17 5.35 -1.48
C GLY A 144 9.68 4.04 -0.85
N ALA A 145 9.93 2.89 -1.45
CA ALA A 145 9.69 1.60 -0.79
C ALA A 145 10.61 1.45 0.44
N SER A 146 10.03 1.22 1.62
CA SER A 146 10.80 0.96 2.86
C SER A 146 11.40 -0.45 2.92
N ALA A 147 10.92 -1.38 2.08
CA ALA A 147 11.45 -2.71 1.88
C ALA A 147 11.71 -2.98 0.39
N PRO A 148 12.77 -2.38 -0.22
CA PRO A 148 13.07 -2.57 -1.63
C PRO A 148 13.58 -3.98 -1.96
N ASP A 149 13.86 -4.76 -0.95
CA ASP A 149 14.31 -6.15 -1.00
C ASP A 149 13.19 -7.18 -0.94
N HIS A 150 11.92 -6.76 -0.73
CA HIS A 150 10.78 -7.68 -0.64
C HIS A 150 9.57 -7.17 -1.39
N LEU A 151 9.11 -7.94 -2.37
CA LEU A 151 7.95 -7.60 -3.18
C LEU A 151 6.69 -7.48 -2.33
N HIS A 152 6.07 -6.32 -2.40
CA HIS A 152 4.80 -6.04 -1.76
C HIS A 152 4.01 -4.97 -2.51
N PHE A 153 2.71 -5.00 -2.34
CA PHE A 153 1.79 -3.93 -2.71
C PHE A 153 1.22 -3.29 -1.45
N GLN A 154 0.54 -2.18 -1.63
CA GLN A 154 -0.21 -1.54 -0.56
C GLN A 154 -1.62 -1.24 -1.05
N SER A 155 -2.58 -1.18 -0.14
CA SER A 155 -3.90 -0.66 -0.43
C SER A 155 -4.37 0.29 0.64
N CYS A 156 -5.22 1.23 0.26
CA CYS A 156 -5.89 2.16 1.18
C CYS A 156 -7.30 2.45 0.69
N SER A 157 -8.15 2.90 1.61
CA SER A 157 -9.50 3.36 1.27
C SER A 157 -9.49 4.49 0.24
N ARG A 158 -10.38 4.41 -0.74
CA ARG A 158 -10.57 5.47 -1.76
C ARG A 158 -11.34 6.67 -1.24
N ALA A 159 -12.00 6.57 -0.09
CA ALA A 159 -12.99 7.53 0.41
C ALA A 159 -12.49 8.99 0.50
N VAL A 160 -11.19 9.19 0.73
CA VAL A 160 -10.60 10.53 0.90
C VAL A 160 -9.51 10.83 -0.13
N PHE A 161 -9.38 10.01 -1.17
CA PHE A 161 -8.30 10.16 -2.14
C PHE A 161 -8.84 10.70 -3.48
N PRO A 162 -8.48 11.92 -3.89
CA PRO A 162 -9.07 12.56 -5.07
C PRO A 162 -8.51 12.03 -6.41
N ILE A 163 -7.88 10.86 -6.43
CA ILE A 163 -7.43 10.25 -7.69
C ILE A 163 -8.62 9.88 -8.55
N GLY A 164 -8.93 10.62 -9.53
CA GLY A 164 -9.97 10.28 -10.47
C GLY A 164 -10.37 11.46 -11.35
N HIS A 165 -10.29 12.67 -10.82
CA HIS A 165 -10.76 13.85 -11.54
C HIS A 165 -9.65 14.79 -12.00
N ASP A 166 -8.48 14.85 -11.32
CA ASP A 166 -7.52 15.94 -11.54
C ASP A 166 -6.09 15.56 -11.92
N ILE A 167 -5.73 14.26 -11.91
CA ILE A 167 -4.33 13.83 -12.17
C ILE A 167 -3.90 14.08 -13.62
N LEU A 168 -4.85 14.14 -14.54
CA LEU A 168 -4.58 14.20 -15.98
C LEU A 168 -4.61 15.63 -16.56
N HIS A 169 -4.77 16.66 -15.72
CA HIS A 169 -4.76 18.03 -16.19
C HIS A 169 -3.34 18.57 -16.37
N ASP A 170 -3.16 19.41 -17.38
CA ASP A 170 -1.90 20.12 -17.68
C ASP A 170 -1.34 20.82 -16.44
N GLY A 171 -0.05 20.60 -16.16
CA GLY A 171 0.66 21.22 -15.06
C GLY A 171 0.92 20.32 -13.84
N TYR A 172 0.55 19.03 -13.88
CA TYR A 172 1.00 18.07 -12.87
C TYR A 172 2.47 17.72 -13.14
N ILE A 173 3.33 17.93 -12.14
CA ILE A 173 4.79 17.79 -12.27
C ILE A 173 5.25 16.36 -12.58
N PRO A 174 4.70 15.28 -11.95
CA PRO A 174 5.06 13.91 -12.32
C PRO A 174 4.56 13.53 -13.70
N ARG A 175 5.30 12.70 -14.41
CA ARG A 175 4.78 12.03 -15.60
C ARG A 175 3.70 11.04 -15.20
N VAL A 176 2.52 11.19 -15.78
CA VAL A 176 1.37 10.31 -15.54
C VAL A 176 0.98 9.63 -16.84
N PHE A 177 0.88 8.31 -16.81
CA PHE A 177 0.34 7.51 -17.88
C PHE A 177 -1.00 6.94 -17.41
N LYS A 178 -2.07 7.24 -18.14
CA LYS A 178 -3.38 6.66 -17.90
C LYS A 178 -3.59 5.50 -18.87
N LEU A 179 -3.84 4.31 -18.32
CA LEU A 179 -4.27 3.15 -19.07
C LEU A 179 -5.71 2.81 -18.68
N GLU A 180 -6.56 2.65 -19.66
CA GLU A 180 -7.96 2.25 -19.49
C GLU A 180 -8.26 1.10 -20.43
N GLY A 181 -9.08 0.15 -19.99
CA GLY A 181 -9.52 -0.98 -20.79
C GLY A 181 -10.49 -1.87 -20.02
N GLY A 182 -11.34 -2.58 -20.73
CA GLY A 182 -12.28 -3.56 -20.16
C GLY A 182 -11.72 -4.97 -20.05
N ASN A 183 -10.59 -5.24 -20.70
CA ASN A 183 -9.93 -6.55 -20.71
C ASN A 183 -8.68 -6.50 -19.81
N PRO A 184 -8.64 -7.25 -18.69
CA PRO A 184 -7.49 -7.28 -17.79
C PRO A 184 -6.19 -7.73 -18.46
N ASP A 185 -6.24 -8.72 -19.37
CA ASP A 185 -5.03 -9.25 -20.03
C ASP A 185 -4.42 -8.21 -20.98
N GLU A 186 -5.24 -7.44 -21.67
CA GLU A 186 -4.79 -6.31 -22.49
C GLU A 186 -4.14 -5.21 -21.63
N LEU A 187 -4.74 -4.89 -20.48
CA LEU A 187 -4.16 -3.93 -19.55
C LEU A 187 -2.81 -4.41 -19.02
N VAL A 188 -2.70 -5.68 -18.61
CA VAL A 188 -1.42 -6.27 -18.18
C VAL A 188 -0.37 -6.14 -19.28
N HIS A 189 -0.70 -6.52 -20.51
CA HIS A 189 0.23 -6.44 -21.63
C HIS A 189 0.73 -5.01 -21.87
N ARG A 190 -0.16 -4.02 -21.82
CA ARG A 190 0.20 -2.60 -21.98
C ARG A 190 1.04 -2.07 -20.81
N MET A 191 0.78 -2.53 -19.58
CA MET A 191 1.55 -2.14 -18.39
C MET A 191 2.98 -2.71 -18.42
N GLU A 192 3.16 -3.94 -18.96
CA GLU A 192 4.50 -4.54 -19.11
C GLU A 192 5.38 -3.84 -20.16
N GLN A 193 4.78 -3.02 -21.02
CA GLN A 193 5.50 -2.26 -22.06
C GLN A 193 5.97 -0.87 -21.59
N LEU A 194 5.52 -0.41 -20.41
CA LEU A 194 5.94 0.86 -19.79
C LEU A 194 7.23 0.73 -18.99
#